data_2696d906cb3c141ee9144e14f5861426
#
_entry.id   2696d906cb3c141ee9144e14f5861426
#
_cell.length_a   1.000
_cell.length_b   1.000
_cell.length_c   1.000
_cell.angle_alpha   90.00
_cell.angle_beta   90.00
_cell.angle_gamma   90.00
#
_symmetry.space_group_name_H-M   'P 1'
#
loop_
_entity.id
_entity.type
_entity.pdbx_description
1 polymer ?
#
loop_
_entity_poly.entity_id
_entity_poly.type
_entity_poly.pdbx_seq_one_letter_code
_entity_poly.pdbx_strand_id
1 'polypeptide(L)'
;MTEVKFYDNMDDELLKFAVIITKSQNKYVFCKHKDRDTWEIPGGHREQGENIMDTAKRELYEETGALEFDIELVCVYSVTAPDNFDGSESFGMLFFADVKCFESVCK
;
A
#
# COMPACT_ATOMS: atom_id res chain seq x y z
N MET A 1 -2.35 -0.88 -23.02
CA MET A 1 -2.28 -2.07 -22.18
C MET A 1 -1.50 -1.76 -20.90
N THR A 2 -2.03 -2.13 -19.76
CA THR A 2 -1.34 -1.94 -18.48
C THR A 2 -0.26 -3.01 -18.31
N GLU A 3 0.91 -2.58 -17.92
CA GLU A 3 2.03 -3.49 -17.68
C GLU A 3 2.51 -3.36 -16.24
N VAL A 4 2.77 -4.49 -15.58
CA VAL A 4 3.27 -4.52 -14.20
C VAL A 4 4.59 -5.26 -14.19
N LYS A 5 5.59 -4.67 -13.55
CA LYS A 5 6.91 -5.29 -13.38
C LYS A 5 7.31 -5.30 -11.93
N PHE A 6 8.21 -6.21 -11.55
CA PHE A 6 8.69 -6.34 -10.17
C PHE A 6 10.20 -6.18 -10.13
N TYR A 7 10.70 -5.57 -9.07
CA TYR A 7 12.11 -5.29 -8.86
C TYR A 7 12.51 -5.61 -7.44
N ASP A 8 13.79 -5.92 -7.22
CA ASP A 8 14.28 -6.19 -5.87
C ASP A 8 14.45 -4.94 -5.05
N ASN A 9 14.88 -3.85 -5.67
CA ASN A 9 15.00 -2.57 -4.98
C ASN A 9 14.93 -1.41 -5.98
N MET A 10 14.76 -0.20 -5.44
CA MET A 10 14.69 1.03 -6.21
C MET A 10 14.97 2.18 -5.25
N ASP A 11 15.48 3.30 -5.77
CA ASP A 11 15.70 4.49 -4.94
C ASP A 11 14.38 4.97 -4.35
N ASP A 12 14.37 5.25 -3.05
CA ASP A 12 13.15 5.64 -2.36
C ASP A 12 12.44 6.82 -3.01
N GLU A 13 13.21 7.79 -3.50
CA GLU A 13 12.63 8.99 -4.12
C GLU A 13 11.81 8.70 -5.38
N LEU A 14 11.99 7.53 -6.01
CA LEU A 14 11.22 7.12 -7.17
C LEU A 14 9.93 6.43 -6.80
N LEU A 15 9.79 6.01 -5.55
CA LEU A 15 8.61 5.29 -5.09
C LEU A 15 7.49 6.29 -4.80
N LYS A 16 6.39 6.18 -5.51
CA LYS A 16 5.29 7.15 -5.45
C LYS A 16 4.11 6.67 -4.63
N PHE A 17 3.99 5.35 -4.45
CA PHE A 17 2.85 4.80 -3.71
C PHE A 17 3.25 3.52 -2.98
N ALA A 18 2.44 3.15 -2.00
CA ALA A 18 2.62 1.93 -1.24
C ALA A 18 1.34 1.11 -1.30
N VAL A 19 1.48 -0.21 -1.37
CA VAL A 19 0.36 -1.15 -1.30
C VAL A 19 0.71 -2.16 -0.23
N ILE A 20 -0.25 -2.47 0.63
CA ILE A 20 -0.03 -3.34 1.77
C ILE A 20 -0.98 -4.54 1.70
N ILE A 21 -0.43 -5.72 1.43
CA ILE A 21 -1.20 -6.95 1.59
C ILE A 21 -1.35 -7.15 3.09
N THR A 22 -2.57 -7.12 3.57
CA THR A 22 -2.87 -7.05 5.00
C THR A 22 -3.61 -8.30 5.45
N LYS A 23 -3.13 -8.92 6.52
CA LYS A 23 -3.80 -10.05 7.16
C LYS A 23 -4.05 -9.73 8.63
N SER A 24 -5.10 -10.32 9.16
CA SER A 24 -5.37 -10.31 10.59
C SER A 24 -6.11 -11.59 10.95
N GLN A 25 -5.60 -12.33 11.93
CA GLN A 25 -6.19 -13.59 12.38
C GLN A 25 -6.40 -14.58 11.22
N ASN A 26 -5.40 -14.70 10.35
CA ASN A 26 -5.38 -15.58 9.19
C ASN A 26 -6.38 -15.21 8.09
N LYS A 27 -6.90 -14.00 8.11
CA LYS A 27 -7.82 -13.50 7.08
C LYS A 27 -7.25 -12.25 6.43
N TYR A 28 -7.45 -12.13 5.13
CA TYR A 28 -7.02 -10.93 4.41
C TYR A 28 -7.98 -9.77 4.70
N VAL A 29 -7.41 -8.58 4.83
CA VAL A 29 -8.15 -7.36 5.13
C VAL A 29 -8.19 -6.50 3.90
N PHE A 30 -9.39 -6.07 3.52
CA PHE A 30 -9.61 -5.16 2.40
C PHE A 30 -10.31 -3.91 2.91
N CYS A 31 -10.14 -2.81 2.19
CA CYS A 31 -10.84 -1.59 2.50
C CYS A 31 -11.75 -1.20 1.34
N LYS A 32 -12.75 -0.40 1.64
CA LYS A 32 -13.69 0.09 0.64
C LYS A 32 -13.78 1.61 0.77
N HIS A 33 -13.42 2.32 -0.30
CA HIS A 33 -13.55 3.77 -0.34
C HIS A 33 -15.01 4.15 -0.49
N LYS A 34 -15.43 5.25 0.13
CA LYS A 34 -16.82 5.68 0.09
C LYS A 34 -17.32 5.98 -1.32
N ASP A 35 -16.41 6.31 -2.23
CA ASP A 35 -16.78 6.68 -3.60
C ASP A 35 -16.72 5.51 -4.57
N ARG A 36 -16.45 4.29 -4.09
CA ARG A 36 -16.30 3.11 -4.94
C ARG A 36 -17.05 1.93 -4.35
N ASP A 37 -17.51 1.06 -5.22
CA ASP A 37 -18.21 -0.16 -4.84
C ASP A 37 -17.31 -1.38 -4.75
N THR A 38 -15.99 -1.20 -4.86
CA THR A 38 -15.06 -2.33 -4.88
C THR A 38 -14.26 -2.39 -3.57
N TRP A 39 -13.95 -3.61 -3.16
CA TRP A 39 -13.02 -3.86 -2.06
C TRP A 39 -11.60 -3.82 -2.61
N GLU A 40 -10.72 -3.12 -1.92
CA GLU A 40 -9.37 -2.88 -2.40
C GLU A 40 -8.35 -3.23 -1.33
N ILE A 41 -7.14 -3.55 -1.79
CA ILE A 41 -6.00 -3.73 -0.89
C ILE A 41 -5.59 -2.35 -0.37
N PRO A 42 -5.35 -2.20 0.94
CA PRO A 42 -4.92 -0.91 1.49
C PRO A 42 -3.67 -0.36 0.80
N GLY A 43 -3.66 0.94 0.58
CA GLY A 43 -2.52 1.61 -0.03
C GLY A 43 -2.84 3.04 -0.42
N GLY A 44 -1.82 3.75 -0.87
CA GLY A 44 -2.00 5.12 -1.33
C GLY A 44 -0.71 5.78 -1.71
N HIS A 45 -0.80 7.06 -2.06
CA HIS A 45 0.30 7.85 -2.57
C HIS A 45 1.18 8.40 -1.44
N ARG A 46 2.48 8.46 -1.72
CA ARG A 46 3.43 9.08 -0.80
C ARG A 46 3.20 10.59 -0.73
N GLU A 47 3.24 11.12 0.47
CA GLU A 47 3.17 12.55 0.70
C GLU A 47 4.57 13.12 0.86
N GLN A 48 4.68 14.44 0.65
CA GLN A 48 5.96 15.12 0.77
C GLN A 48 6.51 14.96 2.19
N GLY A 49 7.79 14.63 2.28
CA GLY A 49 8.45 14.44 3.56
C GLY A 49 8.37 13.04 4.14
N GLU A 50 7.61 12.15 3.51
CA GLU A 50 7.52 10.75 3.95
C GLU A 50 8.53 9.89 3.22
N ASN A 51 9.08 8.88 3.92
CA ASN A 51 9.69 7.75 3.22
C ASN A 51 8.58 6.75 2.91
N ILE A 52 8.88 5.75 2.08
CA ILE A 52 7.82 4.84 1.62
C ILE A 52 7.26 3.96 2.74
N MET A 53 8.07 3.62 3.74
CA MET A 53 7.58 2.88 4.91
C MET A 53 6.59 3.71 5.72
N ASP A 54 6.85 5.01 5.87
CA ASP A 54 5.92 5.91 6.56
C ASP A 54 4.62 6.01 5.81
N THR A 55 4.68 6.05 4.47
CA THR A 55 3.48 6.05 3.62
C THR A 55 2.65 4.79 3.88
N ALA A 56 3.31 3.63 3.90
CA ALA A 56 2.63 2.36 4.11
C ALA A 56 1.92 2.32 5.47
N LYS A 57 2.61 2.74 6.52
CA LYS A 57 2.04 2.72 7.86
C LYS A 57 0.88 3.71 8.01
N ARG A 58 1.03 4.89 7.43
CA ARG A 58 -0.04 5.90 7.47
C ARG A 58 -1.28 5.42 6.73
N GLU A 59 -1.11 4.91 5.51
CA GLU A 59 -2.24 4.44 4.71
C GLU A 59 -2.92 3.24 5.37
N LEU A 60 -2.12 2.33 5.95
CA LEU A 60 -2.69 1.19 6.64
C LEU A 60 -3.59 1.64 7.79
N TYR A 61 -3.14 2.61 8.58
CA TYR A 61 -3.94 3.16 9.66
C TYR A 61 -5.19 3.88 9.13
N GLU A 62 -5.01 4.75 8.15
CA GLU A 62 -6.12 5.56 7.62
C GLU A 62 -7.23 4.70 7.01
N GLU A 63 -6.86 3.62 6.36
CA GLU A 63 -7.83 2.81 5.62
C GLU A 63 -8.39 1.63 6.42
N THR A 64 -7.67 1.16 7.44
CA THR A 64 -8.11 -0.01 8.20
C THR A 64 -8.26 0.25 9.70
N GLY A 65 -7.65 1.30 10.23
CA GLY A 65 -7.61 1.56 11.67
C GLY A 65 -6.60 0.69 12.40
N ALA A 66 -5.63 0.10 11.70
CA ALA A 66 -4.63 -0.77 12.31
C ALA A 66 -3.74 0.01 13.28
N LEU A 67 -3.63 -0.47 14.52
CA LEU A 67 -2.82 0.16 15.57
C LEU A 67 -1.56 -0.63 15.88
N GLU A 68 -1.67 -1.95 15.97
CA GLU A 68 -0.53 -2.82 16.22
C GLU A 68 -0.39 -3.80 15.09
N PHE A 69 0.77 -3.85 14.48
CA PHE A 69 1.02 -4.71 13.34
C PHE A 69 2.51 -4.93 13.13
N ASP A 70 2.84 -6.05 12.51
CA ASP A 70 4.16 -6.30 11.97
C ASP A 70 4.07 -6.02 10.48
N ILE A 71 4.96 -5.20 9.96
CA ILE A 71 4.97 -4.86 8.54
C ILE A 71 6.36 -5.13 7.98
N GLU A 72 6.39 -5.75 6.80
CA GLU A 72 7.64 -6.03 6.12
C GLU A 72 7.55 -5.68 4.65
N LEU A 73 8.69 -5.36 4.09
CA LEU A 73 8.83 -5.02 2.70
C LEU A 73 8.90 -6.30 1.86
N VAL A 74 8.13 -6.34 0.79
CA VAL A 74 8.12 -7.51 -0.10
C VAL A 74 8.95 -7.22 -1.35
N CYS A 75 8.57 -6.23 -2.13
CA CYS A 75 9.29 -5.89 -3.36
C CYS A 75 8.84 -4.54 -3.89
N VAL A 76 9.62 -4.02 -4.83
CA VAL A 76 9.21 -2.86 -5.63
C VAL A 76 8.43 -3.37 -6.82
N TYR A 77 7.41 -2.66 -7.21
CA TYR A 77 6.71 -2.97 -8.46
C TYR A 77 6.50 -1.68 -9.24
N SER A 78 6.21 -1.82 -10.53
CA SER A 78 5.89 -0.68 -11.35
C SER A 78 4.63 -0.93 -12.14
N VAL A 79 3.96 0.14 -12.49
CA VAL A 79 2.77 0.11 -13.33
C VAL A 79 3.00 1.07 -14.50
N THR A 80 2.78 0.58 -15.69
CA THR A 80 2.79 1.40 -16.90
C THR A 80 1.42 1.25 -17.53
N ALA A 81 0.68 2.36 -17.60
CA ALA A 81 -0.66 2.36 -18.19
C ALA A 81 -0.78 3.57 -19.09
N PRO A 82 -1.33 3.39 -20.31
CA PRO A 82 -1.44 4.49 -21.29
C PRO A 82 -2.23 5.68 -20.76
N ASP A 83 -3.19 5.45 -19.89
CA ASP A 83 -4.11 6.47 -19.42
C ASP A 83 -3.68 7.11 -18.11
N ASN A 84 -2.57 6.67 -17.53
CA ASN A 84 -2.09 7.17 -16.24
C ASN A 84 -0.65 7.63 -16.36
N PHE A 85 -0.31 8.70 -15.63
CA PHE A 85 1.08 9.20 -15.53
C PHE A 85 1.71 9.44 -16.91
N ASP A 86 0.91 9.88 -17.87
CA ASP A 86 1.33 10.15 -19.25
C ASP A 86 1.94 8.92 -19.93
N GLY A 87 1.53 7.73 -19.53
CA GLY A 87 2.08 6.48 -20.05
C GLY A 87 3.44 6.10 -19.51
N SER A 88 3.93 6.85 -18.53
CA SER A 88 5.22 6.57 -17.89
C SER A 88 5.11 5.41 -16.92
N GLU A 89 6.25 4.76 -16.67
CA GLU A 89 6.35 3.75 -15.63
C GLU A 89 6.34 4.43 -14.26
N SER A 90 5.46 4.00 -13.38
CA SER A 90 5.36 4.53 -12.02
C SER A 90 5.69 3.44 -11.02
N PHE A 91 6.47 3.79 -9.99
CA PHE A 91 7.01 2.81 -9.05
C PHE A 91 6.31 2.89 -7.71
N GLY A 92 6.08 1.73 -7.13
CA GLY A 92 5.51 1.60 -5.80
C GLY A 92 6.20 0.48 -5.03
N MET A 93 5.93 0.44 -3.73
CA MET A 93 6.47 -0.59 -2.86
C MET A 93 5.34 -1.47 -2.36
N LEU A 94 5.53 -2.77 -2.46
CA LEU A 94 4.59 -3.76 -1.93
C LEU A 94 5.07 -4.19 -0.54
N PHE A 95 4.15 -4.10 0.42
CA PHE A 95 4.39 -4.50 1.81
C PHE A 95 3.44 -5.63 2.19
N PHE A 96 3.82 -6.36 3.23
CA PHE A 96 2.95 -7.31 3.88
C PHE A 96 2.83 -6.92 5.35
N ALA A 97 1.60 -6.83 5.85
CA ALA A 97 1.35 -6.51 7.25
C ALA A 97 0.47 -7.56 7.90
N ASP A 98 0.85 -7.97 9.10
CA ASP A 98 0.02 -8.83 9.95
C ASP A 98 -0.48 -7.97 11.10
N VAL A 99 -1.77 -7.65 11.09
CA VAL A 99 -2.36 -6.72 12.06
C VAL A 99 -2.85 -7.48 13.26
N LYS A 100 -2.41 -7.01 14.44
CA LYS A 100 -2.77 -7.63 15.71
C LYS A 100 -3.92 -6.92 16.39
N CYS A 101 -4.10 -5.63 16.10
CA CYS A 101 -5.06 -4.81 16.82
C CYS A 101 -5.51 -3.64 15.96
N PHE A 102 -6.82 -3.47 15.87
CA PHE A 102 -7.45 -2.35 15.17
C PHE A 102 -8.03 -1.35 16.17
N GLU A 103 -8.15 -0.10 15.76
CA GLU A 103 -8.62 0.99 16.61
C GLU A 103 -9.99 0.69 17.24
N SER A 104 -10.89 0.09 16.49
CA SER A 104 -12.25 -0.21 16.97
C SER A 104 -12.29 -1.37 17.95
N VAL A 105 -11.23 -2.15 18.09
CA VAL A 105 -11.16 -3.37 18.89
C VAL A 105 -10.20 -3.25 20.08
N CYS A 106 -9.20 -2.40 19.96
CA CYS A 106 -8.10 -2.29 20.92
C CYS A 106 -8.34 -1.25 22.01
N LYS A 107 -9.49 -1.22 22.57
CA LYS A 107 -9.77 -0.24 23.63
C LYS A 107 -9.75 -0.82 25.00
#